data_a4bb25d677da8cdc2d71d4711d6f7fdc
#
_entry.id   a4bb25d677da8cdc2d71d4711d6f7fdc
#
_cell.length_a   1.000
_cell.length_b   1.000
_cell.length_c   1.000
_cell.angle_alpha   90.00
_cell.angle_beta   90.00
_cell.angle_gamma   90.00
#
_symmetry.space_group_name_H-M   'P 1'
#
loop_
_entity.id
_entity.type
_entity.pdbx_description
1 polymer ?
#
loop_
_entity_poly.entity_id
_entity_poly.type
_entity_poly.pdbx_seq_one_letter_code
_entity_poly.pdbx_strand_id
1 'polypeptide(L)'
;MNLVEEIPHSKAGHTIGNQMIRSGTSIAANYRTACRARSDADFISKITIVEEECDETLFWLELLEEGNLMKNENVKSLQKEAGELTAIFTATGKSSRQNHPKSYIRNPK
;
A
#
# COMPACT_ATOMS: atom_id res chain seq x y z
N MET A 1 -0.10 15.93 2.79
CA MET A 1 -1.28 15.07 2.61
C MET A 1 -2.39 15.55 3.51
N ASN A 2 -3.47 16.00 2.89
CA ASN A 2 -4.54 16.67 3.62
C ASN A 2 -5.20 15.80 4.68
N LEU A 3 -5.42 14.51 4.38
CA LEU A 3 -6.08 13.63 5.33
C LEU A 3 -5.28 13.47 6.62
N VAL A 4 -3.96 13.32 6.49
CA VAL A 4 -3.11 13.15 7.67
C VAL A 4 -3.18 14.38 8.56
N GLU A 5 -3.29 15.56 7.95
CA GLU A 5 -3.40 16.80 8.72
C GLU A 5 -4.73 16.92 9.45
N GLU A 6 -5.78 16.24 8.93
CA GLU A 6 -7.10 16.24 9.56
C GLU A 6 -7.21 15.27 10.73
N ILE A 7 -6.26 14.35 10.88
CA ILE A 7 -6.30 13.36 11.95
C ILE A 7 -6.13 14.05 13.31
N PRO A 8 -6.94 13.66 14.31
CA PRO A 8 -6.84 14.27 15.62
C PRO A 8 -5.44 14.18 16.22
N HIS A 9 -5.05 15.22 16.94
CA HIS A 9 -3.75 15.28 17.62
C HIS A 9 -3.79 14.46 18.90
N SER A 10 -3.80 13.15 18.75
CA SER A 10 -3.77 12.20 19.85
C SER A 10 -2.62 11.23 19.59
N LYS A 11 -2.28 10.46 20.63
CA LYS A 11 -1.20 9.47 20.48
C LYS A 11 -1.55 8.46 19.40
N ALA A 12 -2.79 7.96 19.42
CA ALA A 12 -3.25 6.99 18.41
C ALA A 12 -3.28 7.63 17.03
N GLY A 13 -3.79 8.86 16.92
CA GLY A 13 -3.83 9.58 15.65
C GLY A 13 -2.44 9.81 15.06
N HIS A 14 -1.49 10.19 15.90
CA HIS A 14 -0.11 10.39 15.44
C HIS A 14 0.51 9.08 14.94
N THR A 15 0.27 7.99 15.67
CA THR A 15 0.80 6.69 15.27
C THR A 15 0.27 6.26 13.91
N ILE A 16 -1.05 6.36 13.74
CA ILE A 16 -1.69 5.98 12.49
C ILE A 16 -1.24 6.89 11.34
N GLY A 17 -1.19 8.21 11.60
CA GLY A 17 -0.75 9.17 10.60
C GLY A 17 0.66 8.89 10.12
N ASN A 18 1.58 8.60 11.04
CA ASN A 18 2.95 8.29 10.69
C ASN A 18 3.04 7.01 9.85
N GLN A 19 2.25 6.00 10.21
CA GLN A 19 2.24 4.75 9.44
C GLN A 19 1.67 4.96 8.05
N MET A 20 0.66 5.80 7.90
CA MET A 20 0.09 6.11 6.59
C MET A 20 1.09 6.84 5.70
N ILE A 21 1.84 7.79 6.27
CA ILE A 21 2.87 8.49 5.51
C ILE A 21 3.96 7.50 5.10
N ARG A 22 4.39 6.63 6.01
CA ARG A 22 5.41 5.63 5.72
C ARG A 22 4.96 4.68 4.59
N SER A 23 3.77 4.10 4.73
CA SER A 23 3.29 3.14 3.74
C SER A 23 3.01 3.82 2.39
N GLY A 24 2.43 5.00 2.41
CA GLY A 24 2.17 5.76 1.18
C GLY A 24 3.46 6.12 0.45
N THR A 25 4.47 6.53 1.18
CA THR A 25 5.78 6.86 0.60
C THR A 25 6.43 5.60 0.03
N SER A 26 6.31 4.48 0.74
CA SER A 26 6.86 3.21 0.28
C SER A 26 6.20 2.74 -1.02
N ILE A 27 4.87 2.89 -1.12
CA ILE A 27 4.15 2.56 -2.35
C ILE A 27 4.72 3.36 -3.52
N ALA A 28 4.84 4.66 -3.36
CA ALA A 28 5.32 5.54 -4.44
C ALA A 28 6.75 5.18 -4.84
N ALA A 29 7.62 4.98 -3.86
CA ALA A 29 9.02 4.69 -4.13
C ALA A 29 9.20 3.33 -4.82
N ASN A 30 8.50 2.31 -4.35
CA ASN A 30 8.65 0.97 -4.90
C ASN A 30 7.96 0.81 -6.25
N TYR A 31 6.84 1.50 -6.46
CA TYR A 31 6.21 1.50 -7.76
C TYR A 31 7.13 2.16 -8.80
N ARG A 32 7.74 3.29 -8.45
CA ARG A 32 8.69 3.95 -9.33
C ARG A 32 9.84 3.02 -9.69
N THR A 33 10.37 2.31 -8.68
CA THR A 33 11.46 1.36 -8.91
C THR A 33 11.00 0.19 -9.77
N ALA A 34 9.78 -0.29 -9.57
CA ALA A 34 9.21 -1.36 -10.39
C ALA A 34 9.15 -0.95 -11.85
N CYS A 35 8.72 0.28 -12.12
CA CYS A 35 8.63 0.78 -13.50
C CYS A 35 9.99 0.88 -14.17
N ARG A 36 11.07 0.87 -13.39
CA ARG A 36 12.45 0.95 -13.90
C ARG A 36 13.20 -0.36 -13.70
N ALA A 37 12.47 -1.44 -13.44
CA ALA A 37 13.09 -2.74 -13.17
C ALA A 37 13.88 -3.23 -14.37
N ARG A 38 14.99 -3.90 -14.09
CA ARG A 38 15.90 -4.41 -15.11
C ARG A 38 15.66 -5.87 -15.44
N SER A 39 14.77 -6.51 -14.71
CA SER A 39 14.45 -7.92 -14.92
C SER A 39 13.06 -8.20 -14.38
N ASP A 40 12.49 -9.34 -14.80
CA ASP A 40 11.20 -9.77 -14.31
C ASP A 40 11.24 -10.04 -12.81
N ALA A 41 12.33 -10.63 -12.34
CA ALA A 41 12.50 -10.89 -10.90
C ALA A 41 12.50 -9.61 -10.09
N ASP A 42 13.20 -8.58 -10.59
CA ASP A 42 13.25 -7.29 -9.91
C ASP A 42 11.88 -6.62 -9.91
N PHE A 43 11.18 -6.65 -11.04
CA PHE A 43 9.83 -6.11 -11.13
C PHE A 43 8.90 -6.79 -10.13
N ILE A 44 8.89 -8.12 -10.12
CA ILE A 44 8.03 -8.89 -9.21
C ILE A 44 8.35 -8.58 -7.76
N SER A 45 9.63 -8.47 -7.42
CA SER A 45 10.06 -8.12 -6.08
C SER A 45 9.47 -6.79 -5.64
N LYS A 46 9.54 -5.77 -6.50
CA LYS A 46 9.06 -4.44 -6.16
C LYS A 46 7.54 -4.38 -6.12
N ILE A 47 6.87 -5.04 -7.05
CA ILE A 47 5.40 -5.07 -7.07
C ILE A 47 4.86 -5.80 -5.84
N THR A 48 5.55 -6.82 -5.37
CA THR A 48 5.14 -7.53 -4.15
C THR A 48 5.15 -6.58 -2.96
N ILE A 49 6.17 -5.73 -2.86
CA ILE A 49 6.23 -4.73 -1.79
C ILE A 49 5.07 -3.74 -1.93
N VAL A 50 4.78 -3.29 -3.16
CA VAL A 50 3.69 -2.36 -3.41
C VAL A 50 2.36 -2.98 -2.97
N GLU A 51 2.11 -4.25 -3.28
CA GLU A 51 0.91 -4.95 -2.84
C GLU A 51 0.78 -4.92 -1.31
N GLU A 52 1.85 -5.26 -0.62
CA GLU A 52 1.86 -5.32 0.84
C GLU A 52 1.60 -3.94 1.45
N GLU A 53 2.24 -2.91 0.91
CA GLU A 53 2.08 -1.57 1.45
C GLU A 53 0.71 -0.96 1.14
N CYS A 54 0.12 -1.32 0.01
CA CYS A 54 -1.24 -0.90 -0.30
C CYS A 54 -2.23 -1.51 0.68
N ASP A 55 -2.07 -2.79 0.97
CA ASP A 55 -2.92 -3.49 1.93
C ASP A 55 -2.76 -2.88 3.32
N GLU A 56 -1.54 -2.55 3.70
CA GLU A 56 -1.28 -1.92 4.99
C GLU A 56 -1.91 -0.53 5.08
N THR A 57 -1.85 0.24 3.99
CA THR A 57 -2.47 1.56 3.97
C THR A 57 -3.98 1.45 4.17
N LEU A 58 -4.61 0.48 3.52
CA LEU A 58 -6.03 0.23 3.70
C LEU A 58 -6.34 -0.13 5.15
N PHE A 59 -5.50 -0.95 5.78
CA PHE A 59 -5.66 -1.30 7.19
C PHE A 59 -5.66 -0.04 8.07
N TRP A 60 -4.72 0.87 7.85
CA TRP A 60 -4.67 2.09 8.66
C TRP A 60 -5.90 2.98 8.46
N LEU A 61 -6.42 3.03 7.21
CA LEU A 61 -7.64 3.79 6.94
C LEU A 61 -8.84 3.16 7.65
N GLU A 62 -8.92 1.83 7.65
CA GLU A 62 -9.99 1.13 8.36
C GLU A 62 -9.90 1.38 9.86
N LEU A 63 -8.69 1.41 10.37
CA LEU A 63 -8.47 1.63 11.79
C LEU A 63 -8.89 3.04 12.22
N LEU A 64 -8.68 4.04 11.37
CA LEU A 64 -9.17 5.40 11.63
C LEU A 64 -10.68 5.41 11.82
N GLU A 65 -11.40 4.69 10.98
CA GLU A 65 -12.85 4.65 11.06
C GLU A 65 -13.32 3.82 12.23
N GLU A 66 -12.81 2.61 12.40
CA GLU A 66 -13.23 1.68 13.43
C GLU A 66 -12.88 2.19 14.83
N GLY A 67 -11.76 2.90 14.94
CA GLY A 67 -11.33 3.47 16.20
C GLY A 67 -12.03 4.76 16.56
N ASN A 68 -12.99 5.21 15.75
CA ASN A 68 -13.71 6.46 15.94
C ASN A 68 -12.79 7.69 15.96
N LEU A 69 -11.62 7.56 15.35
CA LEU A 69 -10.69 8.68 15.29
C LEU A 69 -11.07 9.64 14.17
N MET A 70 -11.71 9.12 13.13
CA MET A 70 -12.14 9.92 12.00
C MET A 70 -13.24 9.17 11.25
N LYS A 71 -14.38 9.82 11.05
CA LYS A 71 -15.51 9.26 10.32
C LYS A 71 -16.08 10.32 9.41
N ASN A 72 -15.56 10.42 8.21
CA ASN A 72 -16.09 11.38 7.25
C ASN A 72 -15.95 10.85 5.84
N GLU A 73 -16.49 11.61 4.89
CA GLU A 73 -16.49 11.22 3.50
C GLU A 73 -15.07 11.05 2.95
N ASN A 74 -14.10 11.82 3.46
CA ASN A 74 -12.73 11.71 2.99
C ASN A 74 -12.14 10.36 3.31
N VAL A 75 -12.40 9.84 4.53
CA VAL A 75 -11.90 8.51 4.91
C VAL A 75 -12.53 7.44 4.03
N LYS A 76 -13.84 7.51 3.83
CA LYS A 76 -14.55 6.52 3.02
C LYS A 76 -14.09 6.56 1.56
N SER A 77 -13.89 7.76 1.03
CA SER A 77 -13.41 7.93 -0.33
C SER A 77 -12.01 7.33 -0.49
N LEU A 78 -11.12 7.56 0.47
CA LEU A 78 -9.77 7.02 0.41
C LEU A 78 -9.75 5.51 0.63
N GLN A 79 -10.64 4.98 1.46
CA GLN A 79 -10.77 3.53 1.61
C GLN A 79 -11.14 2.88 0.28
N LYS A 80 -12.06 3.49 -0.45
CA LYS A 80 -12.48 2.99 -1.75
C LYS A 80 -11.31 3.02 -2.73
N GLU A 81 -10.60 4.15 -2.82
CA GLU A 81 -9.46 4.28 -3.71
C GLU A 81 -8.35 3.29 -3.34
N ALA A 82 -8.05 3.16 -2.05
CA ALA A 82 -7.02 2.24 -1.59
C ALA A 82 -7.39 0.80 -1.91
N GLY A 83 -8.66 0.45 -1.75
CA GLY A 83 -9.15 -0.88 -2.10
C GLY A 83 -9.01 -1.17 -3.58
N GLU A 84 -9.34 -0.20 -4.42
CA GLU A 84 -9.23 -0.33 -5.86
C GLU A 84 -7.77 -0.48 -6.29
N LEU A 85 -6.88 0.33 -5.73
CA LEU A 85 -5.46 0.23 -6.02
C LEU A 85 -4.87 -1.09 -5.55
N THR A 86 -5.26 -1.53 -4.37
CA THR A 86 -4.82 -2.82 -3.84
C THR A 86 -5.20 -3.95 -4.79
N ALA A 87 -6.45 -3.92 -5.30
CA ALA A 87 -6.91 -4.92 -6.25
C ALA A 87 -6.09 -4.90 -7.55
N ILE A 88 -5.80 -3.70 -8.05
CA ILE A 88 -5.02 -3.56 -9.28
C ILE A 88 -3.61 -4.11 -9.10
N PHE A 89 -2.93 -3.74 -8.02
CA PHE A 89 -1.56 -4.19 -7.79
C PHE A 89 -1.50 -5.68 -7.47
N THR A 90 -2.51 -6.21 -6.76
CA THR A 90 -2.58 -7.64 -6.50
C THR A 90 -2.73 -8.41 -7.81
N ALA A 91 -3.57 -7.93 -8.72
CA ALA A 91 -3.75 -8.57 -10.02
C ALA A 91 -2.47 -8.49 -10.85
N THR A 92 -1.79 -7.35 -10.82
CA THR A 92 -0.53 -7.17 -11.53
C THR A 92 0.54 -8.13 -11.01
N GLY A 93 0.67 -8.23 -9.70
CA GLY A 93 1.64 -9.12 -9.09
C GLY A 93 1.35 -10.58 -9.40
N LYS A 94 0.08 -10.97 -9.29
CA LYS A 94 -0.33 -12.34 -9.59
C LYS A 94 -0.04 -12.69 -11.04
N SER A 95 -0.40 -11.82 -11.97
CA SER A 95 -0.15 -12.03 -13.39
C SER A 95 1.35 -12.15 -13.66
N SER A 96 2.15 -11.28 -13.09
CA SER A 96 3.60 -11.30 -13.29
C SER A 96 4.22 -12.59 -12.77
N ARG A 97 3.79 -13.05 -11.60
CA ARG A 97 4.31 -14.29 -11.01
C ARG A 97 3.89 -15.51 -11.81
N GLN A 98 2.68 -15.52 -12.35
CA GLN A 98 2.18 -16.63 -13.19
C GLN A 98 2.94 -16.69 -14.51
N ASN A 99 3.25 -15.54 -15.09
CA ASN A 99 3.95 -15.48 -16.37
C ASN A 99 5.44 -15.72 -16.25
N HIS A 100 5.99 -15.55 -15.06
CA HIS A 100 7.43 -15.70 -14.82
C HIS A 100 7.69 -16.48 -13.54
N PRO A 101 7.22 -17.73 -13.44
CA PRO A 101 7.30 -18.48 -12.19
C PRO A 101 8.72 -18.69 -11.68
N LYS A 102 9.70 -18.79 -12.59
CA LYS A 102 11.08 -18.98 -12.15
C LYS A 102 11.71 -17.71 -11.59
N SER A 103 11.17 -16.55 -11.98
CA SER A 103 11.68 -15.28 -11.51
C SER A 103 11.31 -15.00 -10.06
N TYR A 104 10.12 -15.49 -9.64
CA TYR A 104 9.69 -15.21 -8.29
C TYR A 104 10.03 -16.35 -7.31
N ILE A 105 10.23 -17.57 -7.81
CA ILE A 105 10.69 -18.68 -6.99
C ILE A 105 12.21 -18.65 -6.94
N ARG A 106 12.71 -17.97 -5.95
CA ARG A 106 14.15 -17.90 -5.75
C ARG A 106 14.34 -17.62 -4.30
N ASN A 107 15.35 -17.94 -3.76
CA ASN A 107 15.68 -17.58 -2.40
C ASN A 107 14.49 -17.70 -1.44
N PRO A 108 14.13 -18.89 -1.08
CA PRO A 108 13.02 -19.12 -0.14
C PRO A 108 13.30 -18.60 1.25
N LYS A 109 14.47 -18.17 1.52
CA LYS A 109 14.87 -17.69 2.81
C LYS A 109 14.87 -18.71 3.84
#